data_d1b41a245374339cb9539bc2f33fe7e1
#
_entry.id   d1b41a245374339cb9539bc2f33fe7e1
#
_cell.length_a   1.000
_cell.length_b   1.000
_cell.length_c   1.000
_cell.angle_alpha   90.00
_cell.angle_beta   90.00
_cell.angle_gamma   90.00
#
_symmetry.space_group_name_H-M   'P 1'
#
loop_
_entity.id
_entity.type
_entity.pdbx_description
1 polymer ?
#
loop_
_entity_poly.entity_id
_entity_poly.type
_entity_poly.pdbx_seq_one_letter_code
_entity_poly.pdbx_strand_id
1 'polypeptide(L)'
;VDAWIEEFKKVYSFIRSAKIPIIGAINGVAAGSGFQLALLTDIRVSHKKAKFGQVEINSGVVSIIGPWIIEKVLGLSKTIELCLTGKLVMGKEAYNLGVVHHLTKREKVMQLSLKIAKELSNKPEKAMKLTKLRIWEVFKEGMDDTFKKAKEYHRKSFRFNEPQKISKK
;
A
#
# COMPACT_ATOMS: atom_id res chain seq x y z
N VAL A 1 -4.87 12.34 -16.30
CA VAL A 1 -3.92 11.29 -15.89
C VAL A 1 -2.76 11.90 -15.10
N ASP A 2 -2.01 12.84 -15.67
CA ASP A 2 -0.74 13.30 -15.08
C ASP A 2 -0.91 13.99 -13.73
N ALA A 3 -1.86 14.93 -13.62
CA ALA A 3 -2.13 15.60 -12.34
C ALA A 3 -2.54 14.61 -11.25
N TRP A 4 -3.38 13.64 -11.60
CA TRP A 4 -3.81 12.58 -10.69
C TRP A 4 -2.62 11.71 -10.22
N ILE A 5 -1.74 11.28 -11.12
CA ILE A 5 -0.54 10.50 -10.77
C ILE A 5 0.43 11.33 -9.91
N GLU A 6 0.57 12.65 -10.16
CA GLU A 6 1.40 13.52 -9.31
C GLU A 6 0.85 13.65 -7.88
N GLU A 7 -0.47 13.73 -7.71
CA GLU A 7 -1.06 13.78 -6.38
C GLU A 7 -0.80 12.46 -5.62
N PHE A 8 -0.91 11.29 -6.27
CA PHE A 8 -0.49 10.02 -5.65
C PHE A 8 0.98 10.04 -5.23
N LYS A 9 1.87 10.55 -6.09
CA LYS A 9 3.30 10.66 -5.77
C LYS A 9 3.54 11.48 -4.51
N LYS A 10 2.87 12.63 -4.38
CA LYS A 10 2.97 13.48 -3.19
C LYS A 10 2.52 12.74 -1.93
N VAL A 11 1.34 12.12 -1.96
CA VAL A 11 0.79 11.39 -0.82
C VAL A 11 1.69 10.22 -0.43
N TYR A 12 2.16 9.43 -1.39
CA TYR A 12 2.99 8.25 -1.13
C TYR A 12 4.36 8.65 -0.60
N SER A 13 4.97 9.69 -1.16
CA SER A 13 6.22 10.26 -0.66
C SER A 13 6.05 10.79 0.76
N PHE A 14 4.98 11.53 1.04
CA PHE A 14 4.69 12.08 2.36
C PHE A 14 4.60 10.98 3.43
N ILE A 15 3.85 9.91 3.17
CA ILE A 15 3.70 8.79 4.12
C ILE A 15 5.05 8.14 4.40
N ARG A 16 5.83 7.83 3.38
CA ARG A 16 7.10 7.11 3.56
C ARG A 16 8.24 7.98 4.08
N SER A 17 8.27 9.28 3.73
CA SER A 17 9.28 10.22 4.21
C SER A 17 8.99 10.80 5.60
N ALA A 18 7.85 10.48 6.20
CA ALA A 18 7.50 10.94 7.53
C ALA A 18 8.61 10.60 8.54
N LYS A 19 8.99 11.58 9.37
CA LYS A 19 10.08 11.43 10.36
C LYS A 19 9.66 10.62 11.59
N ILE A 20 8.35 10.38 11.75
CA ILE A 20 7.75 9.56 12.80
C ILE A 20 7.13 8.30 12.21
N PRO A 21 7.02 7.19 12.95
CA PRO A 21 6.32 6.01 12.50
C PRO A 21 4.85 6.29 12.21
N ILE A 22 4.35 5.74 11.10
CA ILE A 22 2.94 5.79 10.72
C ILE A 22 2.35 4.39 10.89
N ILE A 23 1.26 4.30 11.66
CA ILE A 23 0.56 3.05 11.95
C ILE A 23 -0.75 3.01 11.17
N GLY A 24 -0.91 2.01 10.32
CA GLY A 24 -2.15 1.71 9.61
C GLY A 24 -3.12 0.91 10.51
N ALA A 25 -4.21 1.54 10.94
CA ALA A 25 -5.32 0.88 11.63
C ALA A 25 -6.37 0.47 10.59
N ILE A 26 -6.25 -0.74 10.02
CA ILE A 26 -7.04 -1.17 8.87
C ILE A 26 -8.23 -1.98 9.35
N ASN A 27 -9.40 -1.35 9.35
CA ASN A 27 -10.64 -1.91 9.93
C ASN A 27 -11.68 -2.36 8.88
N GLY A 28 -11.27 -2.63 7.66
CA GLY A 28 -12.16 -3.03 6.57
C GLY A 28 -11.42 -3.48 5.32
N VAL A 29 -11.92 -3.05 4.17
CA VAL A 29 -11.31 -3.36 2.87
C VAL A 29 -10.22 -2.35 2.55
N ALA A 30 -9.04 -2.83 2.22
CA ALA A 30 -7.94 -2.07 1.63
C ALA A 30 -7.63 -2.66 0.26
N ALA A 31 -8.18 -2.08 -0.80
CA ALA A 31 -8.08 -2.57 -2.17
C ALA A 31 -7.53 -1.49 -3.09
N GLY A 32 -6.77 -1.89 -4.12
CA GLY A 32 -6.15 -0.97 -5.06
C GLY A 32 -5.27 0.08 -4.38
N SER A 33 -5.53 1.35 -4.62
CA SER A 33 -4.80 2.45 -3.96
C SER A 33 -4.87 2.40 -2.43
N GLY A 34 -6.00 1.93 -1.86
CA GLY A 34 -6.13 1.70 -0.41
C GLY A 34 -5.17 0.61 0.09
N PHE A 35 -4.93 -0.43 -0.69
CA PHE A 35 -3.93 -1.45 -0.38
C PHE A 35 -2.52 -0.89 -0.47
N GLN A 36 -2.23 -0.11 -1.49
CA GLN A 36 -0.94 0.57 -1.64
C GLN A 36 -0.67 1.51 -0.46
N LEU A 37 -1.65 2.33 -0.04
CA LEU A 37 -1.54 3.20 1.14
C LEU A 37 -1.29 2.40 2.42
N ALA A 38 -1.98 1.27 2.60
CA ALA A 38 -1.73 0.38 3.74
C ALA A 38 -0.28 -0.12 3.75
N LEU A 39 0.25 -0.58 2.62
CA LEU A 39 1.63 -1.07 2.51
C LEU A 39 2.68 0.02 2.72
N LEU A 40 2.35 1.28 2.47
CA LEU A 40 3.23 2.41 2.72
C LEU A 40 3.33 2.78 4.20
N THR A 41 2.40 2.38 5.06
CA THR A 41 2.53 2.58 6.51
C THR A 41 3.62 1.67 7.09
N ASP A 42 4.21 2.07 8.23
CA ASP A 42 5.31 1.32 8.83
C ASP A 42 4.82 0.05 9.54
N ILE A 43 3.76 0.16 10.33
CA ILE A 43 3.15 -0.96 11.05
C ILE A 43 1.66 -1.01 10.71
N ARG A 44 1.13 -2.20 10.47
CA ARG A 44 -0.26 -2.43 10.11
C ARG A 44 -0.94 -3.33 11.13
N VAL A 45 -2.03 -2.81 11.68
CA VAL A 45 -2.92 -3.52 12.61
C VAL A 45 -4.25 -3.75 11.91
N SER A 46 -4.78 -4.97 12.00
CA SER A 46 -6.05 -5.31 11.37
C SER A 46 -6.78 -6.43 12.10
N HIS A 47 -7.82 -6.97 11.48
CA HIS A 47 -8.60 -8.10 11.98
C HIS A 47 -8.77 -9.20 10.92
N LYS A 48 -9.09 -10.41 11.33
CA LYS A 48 -9.14 -11.61 10.45
C LYS A 48 -10.06 -11.48 9.23
N LYS A 49 -11.14 -10.66 9.33
CA LYS A 49 -12.14 -10.48 8.26
C LYS A 49 -11.88 -9.26 7.37
N ALA A 50 -10.85 -8.46 7.62
CA ALA A 50 -10.44 -7.39 6.70
C ALA A 50 -9.99 -8.01 5.37
N LYS A 51 -10.05 -7.23 4.28
CA LYS A 51 -9.69 -7.71 2.93
C LYS A 51 -8.62 -6.81 2.34
N PHE A 52 -7.67 -7.42 1.63
CA PHE A 52 -6.53 -6.73 1.05
C PHE A 52 -6.28 -7.22 -0.37
N GLY A 53 -5.94 -6.36 -1.31
CA GLY A 53 -5.57 -6.79 -2.65
C GLY A 53 -5.39 -5.68 -3.66
N GLN A 54 -4.68 -6.01 -4.74
CA GLN A 54 -4.44 -5.16 -5.88
C GLN A 54 -5.44 -5.51 -6.99
N VAL A 55 -6.58 -4.83 -7.00
CA VAL A 55 -7.79 -5.25 -7.74
C VAL A 55 -8.00 -4.53 -9.07
N GLU A 56 -7.14 -3.63 -9.47
CA GLU A 56 -7.29 -2.74 -10.64
C GLU A 56 -7.54 -3.53 -11.94
N ILE A 57 -6.91 -4.70 -12.09
CA ILE A 57 -7.07 -5.58 -13.26
C ILE A 57 -8.54 -5.97 -13.48
N ASN A 58 -9.31 -6.14 -12.42
CA ASN A 58 -10.72 -6.50 -12.50
C ASN A 58 -11.59 -5.39 -13.09
N SER A 59 -11.09 -4.16 -13.07
CA SER A 59 -11.78 -2.98 -13.63
C SER A 59 -11.15 -2.50 -14.94
N GLY A 60 -10.25 -3.29 -15.55
CA GLY A 60 -9.53 -2.91 -16.76
C GLY A 60 -8.55 -1.75 -16.58
N VAL A 61 -8.22 -1.40 -15.34
CA VAL A 61 -7.25 -0.36 -15.02
C VAL A 61 -5.87 -0.98 -14.87
N VAL A 62 -4.89 -0.43 -15.59
CA VAL A 62 -3.49 -0.87 -15.47
C VAL A 62 -2.94 -0.49 -14.10
N SER A 63 -2.22 -1.42 -13.47
CA SER A 63 -1.55 -1.19 -12.20
C SER A 63 -0.04 -1.08 -12.43
N ILE A 64 0.56 0.06 -12.14
CA ILE A 64 2.00 0.31 -12.33
C ILE A 64 2.67 0.59 -10.98
N ILE A 65 2.07 1.44 -10.16
CA ILE A 65 2.62 1.80 -8.85
C ILE A 65 2.44 0.65 -7.85
N GLY A 66 1.31 -0.05 -7.92
CA GLY A 66 1.02 -1.19 -7.04
C GLY A 66 2.09 -2.28 -7.08
N PRO A 67 2.46 -2.84 -8.26
CA PRO A 67 3.51 -3.82 -8.39
C PRO A 67 4.84 -3.38 -7.75
N TRP A 68 5.27 -2.14 -7.95
CA TRP A 68 6.49 -1.61 -7.36
C TRP A 68 6.45 -1.59 -5.82
N ILE A 69 5.30 -1.18 -5.22
CA ILE A 69 5.15 -1.16 -3.76
C ILE A 69 5.08 -2.58 -3.20
N ILE A 70 4.28 -3.46 -3.83
CA ILE A 70 4.05 -4.82 -3.35
C ILE A 70 5.35 -5.62 -3.42
N GLU A 71 6.14 -5.48 -4.49
CA GLU A 71 7.42 -6.16 -4.64
C GLU A 71 8.38 -5.82 -3.49
N LYS A 72 8.46 -4.55 -3.10
CA LYS A 72 9.30 -4.11 -1.98
C LYS A 72 8.87 -4.68 -0.62
N VAL A 73 7.61 -5.05 -0.47
CA VAL A 73 7.06 -5.57 0.80
C VAL A 73 6.94 -7.09 0.80
N LEU A 74 6.51 -7.70 -0.30
CA LEU A 74 6.16 -9.12 -0.38
C LEU A 74 7.02 -9.93 -1.37
N GLY A 75 7.89 -9.26 -2.13
CA GLY A 75 8.71 -9.87 -3.17
C GLY A 75 7.93 -10.14 -4.47
N LEU A 76 8.68 -10.42 -5.54
CA LEU A 76 8.18 -10.51 -6.92
C LEU A 76 7.11 -11.59 -7.10
N SER A 77 7.29 -12.77 -6.51
CA SER A 77 6.34 -13.89 -6.67
C SER A 77 4.92 -13.53 -6.20
N LYS A 78 4.80 -12.89 -5.03
CA LYS A 78 3.50 -12.46 -4.51
C LYS A 78 2.94 -11.24 -5.25
N THR A 79 3.80 -10.38 -5.74
CA THR A 79 3.42 -9.27 -6.61
C THR A 79 2.71 -9.78 -7.87
N ILE A 80 3.32 -10.74 -8.56
CA ILE A 80 2.74 -11.36 -9.77
C ILE A 80 1.37 -11.95 -9.46
N GLU A 81 1.28 -12.79 -8.43
CA GLU A 81 0.02 -13.42 -8.04
C GLU A 81 -1.09 -12.39 -7.76
N LEU A 82 -0.83 -11.42 -6.87
CA LEU A 82 -1.85 -10.46 -6.45
C LEU A 82 -2.26 -9.49 -7.57
N CYS A 83 -1.30 -9.01 -8.36
CA CYS A 83 -1.59 -8.03 -9.40
C CYS A 83 -2.26 -8.65 -10.64
N LEU A 84 -1.90 -9.88 -11.04
CA LEU A 84 -2.48 -10.51 -12.22
C LEU A 84 -3.82 -11.19 -11.95
N THR A 85 -4.04 -11.69 -10.72
CA THR A 85 -5.33 -12.30 -10.36
C THR A 85 -6.35 -11.29 -9.88
N GLY A 86 -5.91 -10.12 -9.36
CA GLY A 86 -6.79 -9.14 -8.74
C GLY A 86 -7.58 -9.69 -7.55
N LYS A 87 -7.11 -10.79 -6.93
CA LYS A 87 -7.79 -11.41 -5.80
C LYS A 87 -7.69 -10.57 -4.53
N LEU A 88 -8.71 -10.69 -3.68
CA LEU A 88 -8.69 -10.18 -2.32
C LEU A 88 -8.29 -11.31 -1.37
N VAL A 89 -7.30 -11.06 -0.52
CA VAL A 89 -6.89 -11.95 0.57
C VAL A 89 -7.52 -11.49 1.89
N MET A 90 -7.91 -12.45 2.72
CA MET A 90 -8.47 -12.16 4.04
C MET A 90 -7.37 -11.75 5.03
N GLY A 91 -7.74 -11.00 6.09
CA GLY A 91 -6.78 -10.51 7.09
C GLY A 91 -5.92 -11.58 7.73
N LYS A 92 -6.42 -12.82 7.89
CA LYS A 92 -5.64 -13.97 8.36
C LYS A 92 -4.52 -14.35 7.36
N GLU A 93 -4.85 -14.41 6.06
CA GLU A 93 -3.88 -14.68 5.00
C GLU A 93 -2.90 -13.51 4.86
N ALA A 94 -3.42 -12.28 4.88
CA ALA A 94 -2.60 -11.06 4.85
C ALA A 94 -1.57 -10.99 5.98
N TYR A 95 -1.91 -11.48 7.16
CA TYR A 95 -0.98 -11.63 8.28
C TYR A 95 0.12 -12.66 7.98
N ASN A 96 -0.25 -13.81 7.46
CA ASN A 96 0.72 -14.86 7.09
C ASN A 96 1.67 -14.42 5.95
N LEU A 97 1.21 -13.54 5.07
CA LEU A 97 2.00 -12.95 3.99
C LEU A 97 2.88 -11.76 4.42
N GLY A 98 2.75 -11.26 5.64
CA GLY A 98 3.47 -10.08 6.10
C GLY A 98 2.83 -8.74 5.69
N VAL A 99 1.65 -8.76 5.08
CA VAL A 99 0.86 -7.55 4.80
C VAL A 99 0.40 -6.90 6.11
N VAL A 100 -0.04 -7.70 7.07
CA VAL A 100 -0.49 -7.26 8.40
C VAL A 100 0.51 -7.72 9.45
N HIS A 101 0.91 -6.84 10.37
CA HIS A 101 1.85 -7.18 11.44
C HIS A 101 1.15 -7.66 12.72
N HIS A 102 -0.05 -7.15 12.98
CA HIS A 102 -0.80 -7.50 14.19
C HIS A 102 -2.27 -7.75 13.87
N LEU A 103 -2.79 -8.89 14.34
CA LEU A 103 -4.22 -9.21 14.29
C LEU A 103 -4.86 -9.06 15.64
N THR A 104 -6.06 -8.46 15.65
CA THR A 104 -6.90 -8.37 16.84
C THR A 104 -8.38 -8.51 16.46
N LYS A 105 -9.29 -8.34 17.43
CA LYS A 105 -10.72 -8.21 17.13
C LYS A 105 -10.98 -6.87 16.42
N ARG A 106 -12.00 -6.84 15.55
CA ARG A 106 -12.33 -5.66 14.74
C ARG A 106 -12.48 -4.39 15.59
N GLU A 107 -13.22 -4.47 16.67
CA GLU A 107 -13.50 -3.37 17.60
C GLU A 107 -12.27 -2.90 18.39
N LYS A 108 -11.19 -3.68 18.40
CA LYS A 108 -9.94 -3.38 19.10
C LYS A 108 -8.80 -2.90 18.18
N VAL A 109 -9.02 -2.82 16.86
CA VAL A 109 -7.98 -2.41 15.91
C VAL A 109 -7.40 -1.04 16.27
N MET A 110 -8.23 -0.05 16.49
CA MET A 110 -7.78 1.30 16.85
C MET A 110 -7.07 1.31 18.21
N GLN A 111 -7.62 0.62 19.22
CA GLN A 111 -7.01 0.54 20.54
C GLN A 111 -5.59 -0.04 20.51
N LEU A 112 -5.40 -1.14 19.75
CA LEU A 112 -4.07 -1.76 19.62
C LEU A 112 -3.12 -0.85 18.82
N SER A 113 -3.60 -0.18 17.78
CA SER A 113 -2.80 0.77 17.01
C SER A 113 -2.29 1.93 17.87
N LEU A 114 -3.15 2.51 18.72
CA LEU A 114 -2.77 3.56 19.67
C LEU A 114 -1.78 3.07 20.72
N LYS A 115 -1.95 1.84 21.21
CA LYS A 115 -0.99 1.22 22.14
C LYS A 115 0.39 1.12 21.49
N ILE A 116 0.49 0.61 20.26
CA ILE A 116 1.75 0.51 19.52
C ILE A 116 2.35 1.91 19.28
N ALA A 117 1.54 2.90 18.91
CA ALA A 117 2.00 4.28 18.74
C ALA A 117 2.63 4.84 20.02
N LYS A 118 1.99 4.57 21.18
CA LYS A 118 2.50 4.97 22.49
C LYS A 118 3.82 4.27 22.84
N GLU A 119 3.95 2.98 22.54
CA GLU A 119 5.19 2.23 22.73
C GLU A 119 6.33 2.79 21.87
N LEU A 120 6.05 3.13 20.60
CA LEU A 120 7.03 3.72 19.69
C LEU A 120 7.42 5.16 20.09
N SER A 121 6.50 5.94 20.65
CA SER A 121 6.77 7.29 21.12
C SER A 121 7.77 7.36 22.28
N ASN A 122 7.98 6.24 22.99
CA ASN A 122 8.95 6.12 24.07
C ASN A 122 10.36 5.72 23.57
N LYS A 123 10.54 5.48 22.26
CA LYS A 123 11.84 5.14 21.70
C LYS A 123 12.70 6.40 21.49
N PRO A 124 14.04 6.27 21.48
CA PRO A 124 14.94 7.40 21.24
C PRO A 124 14.64 8.11 19.92
N GLU A 125 14.26 9.37 19.99
CA GLU A 125 13.76 10.15 18.84
C GLU A 125 14.76 10.24 17.69
N LYS A 126 16.03 10.57 18.00
CA LYS A 126 17.08 10.73 16.98
C LYS A 126 17.35 9.42 16.23
N ALA A 127 17.46 8.31 16.96
CA ALA A 127 17.66 6.99 16.37
C ALA A 127 16.45 6.60 15.48
N MET A 128 15.23 6.84 15.94
CA MET A 128 14.02 6.59 15.17
C MET A 128 14.01 7.38 13.86
N LYS A 129 14.29 8.68 13.90
CA LYS A 129 14.33 9.54 12.71
C LYS A 129 15.38 9.07 11.69
N LEU A 130 16.59 8.77 12.12
CA LEU A 130 17.66 8.30 11.23
C LEU A 130 17.37 6.94 10.64
N THR A 131 16.81 6.02 11.43
CA THR A 131 16.37 4.69 10.93
C THR A 131 15.28 4.84 9.89
N LYS A 132 14.26 5.68 10.13
CA LYS A 132 13.22 5.95 9.14
C LYS A 132 13.76 6.61 7.88
N LEU A 133 14.69 7.55 8.01
CA LEU A 133 15.34 8.16 6.86
C LEU A 133 16.04 7.09 6.01
N ARG A 134 16.80 6.19 6.63
CA ARG A 134 17.49 5.12 5.89
C ARG A 134 16.51 4.17 5.19
N ILE A 135 15.43 3.80 5.86
CA ILE A 135 14.36 2.99 5.24
C ILE A 135 13.77 3.71 4.03
N TRP A 136 13.53 5.02 4.13
CA TRP A 136 13.04 5.83 3.01
C TRP A 136 14.01 5.88 1.84
N GLU A 137 15.31 6.08 2.09
CA GLU A 137 16.34 6.11 1.06
C GLU A 137 16.36 4.82 0.22
N VAL A 138 16.25 3.66 0.88
CA VAL A 138 16.17 2.37 0.21
C VAL A 138 14.83 2.19 -0.52
N PHE A 139 13.74 2.58 0.12
CA PHE A 139 12.40 2.40 -0.46
C PHE A 139 12.18 3.25 -1.71
N LYS A 140 12.65 4.52 -1.72
CA LYS A 140 12.41 5.45 -2.84
C LYS A 140 13.15 5.08 -4.13
N GLU A 141 14.08 4.14 -4.08
CA GLU A 141 14.79 3.68 -5.27
C GLU A 141 13.80 3.15 -6.33
N GLY A 142 13.92 3.67 -7.55
CA GLY A 142 13.01 3.36 -8.65
C GLY A 142 11.67 4.10 -8.63
N MET A 143 11.41 4.94 -7.64
CA MET A 143 10.12 5.64 -7.50
C MET A 143 9.86 6.59 -8.69
N ASP A 144 10.81 7.41 -9.05
CA ASP A 144 10.65 8.40 -10.14
C ASP A 144 10.39 7.72 -11.48
N ASP A 145 11.10 6.65 -11.80
CA ASP A 145 10.87 5.84 -13.00
C ASP A 145 9.48 5.19 -12.98
N THR A 146 9.08 4.63 -11.83
CA THR A 146 7.76 4.02 -11.66
C THR A 146 6.63 5.03 -11.92
N PHE A 147 6.72 6.24 -11.36
CA PHE A 147 5.70 7.26 -11.58
C PHE A 147 5.70 7.82 -13.00
N LYS A 148 6.86 7.92 -13.64
CA LYS A 148 6.97 8.24 -15.07
C LYS A 148 6.27 7.19 -15.93
N LYS A 149 6.54 5.90 -15.71
CA LYS A 149 5.87 4.79 -16.40
C LYS A 149 4.38 4.72 -16.09
N ALA A 150 3.96 5.06 -14.88
CA ALA A 150 2.55 5.12 -14.52
C ALA A 150 1.79 6.12 -15.41
N LYS A 151 2.31 7.33 -15.62
CA LYS A 151 1.72 8.31 -16.53
C LYS A 151 1.60 7.76 -17.96
N GLU A 152 2.67 7.17 -18.48
CA GLU A 152 2.71 6.61 -19.83
C GLU A 152 1.69 5.48 -20.01
N TYR A 153 1.70 4.50 -19.12
CA TYR A 153 0.86 3.30 -19.27
C TYR A 153 -0.60 3.57 -18.98
N HIS A 154 -0.93 4.45 -18.03
CA HIS A 154 -2.32 4.87 -17.83
C HIS A 154 -2.87 5.62 -19.05
N ARG A 155 -2.09 6.50 -19.68
CA ARG A 155 -2.50 7.15 -20.96
C ARG A 155 -2.77 6.11 -22.06
N LYS A 156 -1.93 5.07 -22.18
CA LYS A 156 -2.13 3.97 -23.15
C LYS A 156 -3.39 3.17 -22.80
N SER A 157 -3.54 2.76 -21.55
CA SER A 157 -4.68 1.96 -21.08
C SER A 157 -6.03 2.65 -21.32
N PHE A 158 -6.14 3.93 -20.99
CA PHE A 158 -7.38 4.69 -21.22
C PHE A 158 -7.77 4.82 -22.70
N ARG A 159 -6.82 4.72 -23.64
CA ARG A 159 -7.12 4.71 -25.08
C ARG A 159 -7.83 3.42 -25.54
N PHE A 160 -7.67 2.32 -24.83
CA PHE A 160 -8.37 1.06 -25.13
C PHE A 160 -9.82 1.02 -24.65
N ASN A 161 -10.25 2.01 -23.87
CA ASN A 161 -11.60 2.11 -23.29
C ASN A 161 -12.04 0.88 -22.47
N GLU A 162 -11.13 0.06 -21.97
CA GLU A 162 -11.48 -1.13 -21.15
C GLU A 162 -12.18 -0.74 -19.84
N PRO A 163 -11.69 0.22 -19.03
CA PRO A 163 -12.38 0.62 -17.82
C PRO A 163 -13.81 1.08 -18.08
N GLN A 164 -14.05 1.83 -19.18
CA GLN A 164 -15.36 2.35 -19.56
C GLN A 164 -16.33 1.23 -20.00
N LYS A 165 -15.81 0.19 -20.64
CA LYS A 165 -16.61 -0.99 -21.04
C LYS A 165 -17.01 -1.85 -19.83
N ILE A 166 -16.12 -2.01 -18.86
CA ILE A 166 -16.38 -2.82 -17.66
C ILE A 166 -17.36 -2.10 -16.74
N SER A 167 -17.22 -0.77 -16.55
CA SER A 167 -18.11 0.01 -15.68
C SER A 167 -19.56 0.10 -16.17
N LYS A 168 -19.87 -0.27 -17.43
CA LYS A 168 -21.22 -0.29 -18.02
C LYS A 168 -21.91 -1.64 -17.91
N LYS A 169 -21.24 -2.67 -17.40
CA LYS A 169 -21.80 -3.99 -17.09
C LYS A 169 -22.21 -4.10 -15.63
#